data_e11212d1f9c060922daa37f3810d6f92
#
_entry.id   e11212d1f9c060922daa37f3810d6f92
#
_cell.length_a   1.000
_cell.length_b   1.000
_cell.length_c   1.000
_cell.angle_alpha   90.00
_cell.angle_beta   90.00
_cell.angle_gamma   90.00
#
_symmetry.space_group_name_H-M   'P 1'
#
loop_
_entity.id
_entity.type
_entity.pdbx_description
1 polymer ?
#
loop_
_entity_poly.entity_id
_entity_poly.type
_entity_poly.pdbx_seq_one_letter_code
_entity_poly.pdbx_strand_id
1 'polypeptide(L)'
;MATKLILTDIDGTILPYGKKTVTSRCVDAFHAAMDAGILVGPASGRFYPWIPEFFGGDASCCATAIATNGSQVYLEGKKALQKEVDSACVRRAMEVLSNVASTGLLLFEGETPYLVQGTRDDLLVCFPRYGETCVERDDVPSAGITKANVFIRGDLERTREIVALLNREVDGLDFDVPQAQFSNVMPAGWNKGAALAWLLEQLGIGRDEAVVFGDAGNDLEMFSTVEHSVAVAGALPEARDAARWHIGAVEDDAVPAAIEALAAGDWPFAR
;
A
#
# COMPACT_ATOMS: atom_id res chain seq x y z
N MET A 1 9.83 -16.07 20.97
CA MET A 1 9.96 -16.35 19.52
C MET A 1 10.83 -15.28 18.91
N ALA A 2 11.64 -15.59 17.92
CA ALA A 2 12.50 -14.58 17.29
C ALA A 2 11.76 -13.99 16.09
N THR A 3 11.61 -12.68 16.06
CA THR A 3 11.07 -11.95 14.89
C THR A 3 12.05 -12.14 13.72
N LYS A 4 11.53 -12.48 12.55
CA LYS A 4 12.33 -12.68 11.31
C LYS A 4 11.97 -11.68 10.22
N LEU A 5 10.75 -11.15 10.24
CA LEU A 5 10.26 -10.18 9.25
C LEU A 5 9.50 -9.06 9.95
N ILE A 6 9.80 -7.82 9.56
CA ILE A 6 9.05 -6.64 9.95
C ILE A 6 8.63 -5.90 8.68
N LEU A 7 7.32 -5.69 8.50
CA LEU A 7 6.81 -4.83 7.45
C LEU A 7 5.98 -3.68 8.05
N THR A 8 6.09 -2.51 7.47
CA THR A 8 5.33 -1.33 7.92
C THR A 8 4.72 -0.59 6.75
N ASP A 9 3.47 -0.15 6.89
CA ASP A 9 2.99 0.90 6.00
C ASP A 9 3.83 2.17 6.19
N ILE A 10 3.75 3.09 5.24
CA ILE A 10 4.53 4.34 5.23
C ILE A 10 3.68 5.50 5.76
N ASP A 11 2.62 5.86 5.01
CA ASP A 11 1.86 7.09 5.23
C ASP A 11 0.94 6.97 6.44
N GLY A 12 1.16 7.78 7.48
CA GLY A 12 0.40 7.70 8.74
C GLY A 12 0.95 6.67 9.72
N THR A 13 1.87 5.78 9.31
CA THR A 13 2.44 4.72 10.15
C THR A 13 3.88 5.02 10.57
N ILE A 14 4.81 5.29 9.63
CA ILE A 14 6.19 5.73 9.91
C ILE A 14 6.49 7.13 9.37
N LEU A 15 5.63 7.64 8.51
CA LEU A 15 5.73 8.98 7.92
C LEU A 15 4.51 9.81 8.34
N PRO A 16 4.67 10.81 9.21
CA PRO A 16 3.58 11.72 9.57
C PRO A 16 3.04 12.45 8.35
N TYR A 17 1.74 12.66 8.27
CA TYR A 17 1.11 13.38 7.17
C TYR A 17 1.74 14.78 6.98
N GLY A 18 2.02 15.12 5.71
CA GLY A 18 2.65 16.39 5.34
C GLY A 18 4.18 16.40 5.44
N LYS A 19 4.80 15.34 5.94
CA LYS A 19 6.26 15.16 5.89
C LYS A 19 6.68 14.52 4.56
N LYS A 20 7.94 14.73 4.18
CA LYS A 20 8.51 14.19 2.95
C LYS A 20 9.39 12.96 3.18
N THR A 21 9.97 12.86 4.38
CA THR A 21 10.88 11.78 4.76
C THR A 21 10.56 11.32 6.18
N VAL A 22 10.82 10.06 6.45
CA VAL A 22 10.80 9.51 7.81
C VAL A 22 11.90 10.15 8.65
N THR A 23 11.88 9.94 9.95
CA THR A 23 12.93 10.44 10.85
C THR A 23 14.24 9.67 10.65
N SER A 24 15.38 10.28 11.02
CA SER A 24 16.66 9.55 11.05
C SER A 24 16.60 8.34 11.97
N ARG A 25 15.87 8.45 13.09
CA ARG A 25 15.65 7.33 14.01
C ARG A 25 14.96 6.14 13.31
N CYS A 26 14.00 6.41 12.41
CA CYS A 26 13.36 5.35 11.66
C CYS A 26 14.35 4.61 10.74
N VAL A 27 15.23 5.33 10.05
CA VAL A 27 16.31 4.74 9.24
C VAL A 27 17.27 3.92 10.10
N ASP A 28 17.70 4.47 11.25
CA ASP A 28 18.60 3.80 12.20
C ASP A 28 17.95 2.51 12.77
N ALA A 29 16.66 2.55 13.07
CA ALA A 29 15.91 1.38 13.55
C ALA A 29 15.83 0.26 12.49
N PHE A 30 15.65 0.62 11.20
CA PHE A 30 15.68 -0.35 10.09
C PHE A 30 17.07 -1.00 9.99
N HIS A 31 18.14 -0.21 10.08
CA HIS A 31 19.50 -0.74 10.08
C HIS A 31 19.75 -1.66 11.28
N ALA A 32 19.30 -1.28 12.48
CA ALA A 32 19.42 -2.15 13.67
C ALA A 32 18.70 -3.49 13.48
N ALA A 33 17.52 -3.49 12.86
CA ALA A 33 16.82 -4.74 12.53
C ALA A 33 17.60 -5.58 11.52
N MET A 34 18.14 -4.97 10.46
CA MET A 34 18.97 -5.67 9.47
C MET A 34 20.24 -6.25 10.09
N ASP A 35 20.92 -5.50 10.97
CA ASP A 35 22.12 -5.95 11.69
C ASP A 35 21.81 -7.13 12.64
N ALA A 36 20.59 -7.18 13.18
CA ALA A 36 20.09 -8.32 13.97
C ALA A 36 19.65 -9.52 13.10
N GLY A 37 19.75 -9.44 11.78
CA GLY A 37 19.33 -10.50 10.85
C GLY A 37 17.83 -10.56 10.60
N ILE A 38 17.08 -9.50 10.92
CA ILE A 38 15.65 -9.38 10.67
C ILE A 38 15.44 -8.72 9.31
N LEU A 39 14.63 -9.32 8.45
CA LEU A 39 14.19 -8.68 7.23
C LEU A 39 13.22 -7.54 7.61
N VAL A 40 13.50 -6.33 7.17
CA VAL A 40 12.65 -5.17 7.45
C VAL A 40 12.39 -4.39 6.17
N GLY A 41 11.19 -3.83 6.04
CA GLY A 41 10.88 -3.00 4.89
C GLY A 41 9.46 -2.43 4.89
N PRO A 42 9.15 -1.61 3.88
CA PRO A 42 7.84 -1.00 3.69
C PRO A 42 6.84 -1.94 3.01
N ALA A 43 5.54 -1.75 3.33
CA ALA A 43 4.39 -2.32 2.63
C ALA A 43 3.43 -1.18 2.25
N SER A 44 3.51 -0.66 1.02
CA SER A 44 2.87 0.59 0.63
C SER A 44 2.11 0.53 -0.70
N GLY A 45 1.15 1.44 -0.89
CA GLY A 45 0.50 1.69 -2.17
C GLY A 45 1.38 2.45 -3.19
N ARG A 46 2.57 2.89 -2.79
CA ARG A 46 3.48 3.66 -3.64
C ARG A 46 4.25 2.77 -4.60
N PHE A 47 4.70 3.32 -5.71
CA PHE A 47 5.64 2.65 -6.62
C PHE A 47 7.00 2.48 -5.95
N TYR A 48 7.61 1.32 -6.14
CA TYR A 48 8.89 0.99 -5.54
C TYR A 48 10.01 2.02 -5.80
N PRO A 49 10.22 2.55 -7.01
CA PRO A 49 11.27 3.54 -7.26
C PRO A 49 11.14 4.84 -6.45
N TRP A 50 9.93 5.14 -5.94
CA TRP A 50 9.69 6.34 -5.13
C TRP A 50 9.91 6.10 -3.64
N ILE A 51 9.92 4.83 -3.21
CA ILE A 51 9.98 4.49 -1.79
C ILE A 51 11.31 4.88 -1.13
N PRO A 52 12.50 4.68 -1.75
CA PRO A 52 13.76 5.06 -1.12
C PRO A 52 13.87 6.55 -0.76
N GLU A 53 13.19 7.45 -1.50
CA GLU A 53 13.20 8.88 -1.20
C GLU A 53 12.63 9.20 0.19
N PHE A 54 11.68 8.39 0.68
CA PHE A 54 11.14 8.55 2.04
C PHE A 54 12.15 8.21 3.13
N PHE A 55 13.14 7.40 2.80
CA PHE A 55 14.26 7.02 3.67
C PHE A 55 15.55 7.83 3.38
N GLY A 56 15.39 9.06 2.84
CA GLY A 56 16.52 9.92 2.50
C GLY A 56 17.39 9.40 1.35
N GLY A 57 16.86 8.51 0.50
CA GLY A 57 17.58 7.86 -0.60
C GLY A 57 18.23 6.54 -0.22
N ASP A 58 18.06 6.07 1.02
CA ASP A 58 18.61 4.79 1.47
C ASP A 58 17.80 3.61 0.94
N ALA A 59 18.25 3.03 -0.16
CA ALA A 59 17.60 1.89 -0.80
C ALA A 59 17.71 0.59 0.02
N SER A 60 18.63 0.49 1.00
CA SER A 60 18.75 -0.69 1.85
C SER A 60 17.51 -0.90 2.72
N CYS A 61 16.87 0.19 3.19
CA CYS A 61 15.62 0.16 3.93
C CYS A 61 14.44 -0.40 3.12
N CYS A 62 14.61 -0.54 1.80
CA CYS A 62 13.58 -1.02 0.88
C CYS A 62 13.97 -2.35 0.19
N ALA A 63 15.07 -3.00 0.63
CA ALA A 63 15.55 -4.23 0.01
C ALA A 63 14.50 -5.36 0.08
N THR A 64 13.73 -5.41 1.18
CA THR A 64 12.50 -6.20 1.27
C THR A 64 11.33 -5.23 1.25
N ALA A 65 10.42 -5.32 0.28
CA ALA A 65 9.31 -4.39 0.18
C ALA A 65 8.08 -5.00 -0.50
N ILE A 66 6.91 -4.59 -0.04
CA ILE A 66 5.64 -4.73 -0.75
C ILE A 66 5.27 -3.35 -1.28
N ALA A 67 5.15 -3.22 -2.60
CA ALA A 67 4.84 -1.97 -3.26
C ALA A 67 3.53 -2.09 -4.06
N THR A 68 2.93 -0.94 -4.41
CA THR A 68 1.70 -0.87 -5.22
C THR A 68 0.56 -1.71 -4.63
N ASN A 69 0.32 -1.61 -3.30
CA ASN A 69 -0.67 -2.39 -2.54
C ASN A 69 -0.57 -3.92 -2.74
N GLY A 70 0.64 -4.43 -2.94
CA GLY A 70 0.89 -5.87 -3.11
C GLY A 70 1.15 -6.29 -4.56
N SER A 71 0.87 -5.45 -5.56
CA SER A 71 1.12 -5.81 -6.97
C SER A 71 2.59 -6.03 -7.27
N GLN A 72 3.49 -5.53 -6.43
CA GLN A 72 4.93 -5.76 -6.55
C GLN A 72 5.52 -6.20 -5.21
N VAL A 73 6.36 -7.22 -5.24
CA VAL A 73 7.17 -7.64 -4.08
C VAL A 73 8.63 -7.62 -4.47
N TYR A 74 9.45 -7.06 -3.59
CA TYR A 74 10.90 -6.96 -3.75
C TYR A 74 11.60 -7.73 -2.64
N LEU A 75 12.66 -8.44 -3.02
CA LEU A 75 13.60 -9.15 -2.15
C LEU A 75 15.02 -8.82 -2.59
N GLU A 76 15.88 -8.49 -1.64
CA GLU A 76 17.27 -8.06 -1.91
C GLU A 76 17.35 -6.93 -2.96
N GLY A 77 16.37 -6.01 -2.94
CA GLY A 77 16.27 -4.92 -3.91
C GLY A 77 15.86 -5.33 -5.32
N LYS A 78 15.54 -6.61 -5.55
CA LYS A 78 15.11 -7.14 -6.85
C LYS A 78 13.63 -7.45 -6.83
N LYS A 79 12.95 -7.15 -7.94
CA LYS A 79 11.54 -7.50 -8.09
C LYS A 79 11.38 -9.02 -8.16
N ALA A 80 10.78 -9.61 -7.11
CA ALA A 80 10.53 -11.04 -7.00
C ALA A 80 9.13 -11.43 -7.51
N LEU A 81 8.16 -10.50 -7.42
CA LEU A 81 6.80 -10.70 -7.91
C LEU A 81 6.28 -9.44 -8.61
N GLN A 82 5.56 -9.63 -9.70
CA GLN A 82 4.73 -8.61 -10.36
C GLN A 82 3.37 -9.21 -10.66
N LYS A 83 2.32 -8.57 -10.16
CA LYS A 83 0.94 -8.79 -10.62
C LYS A 83 0.53 -7.66 -11.55
N GLU A 84 -0.18 -8.02 -12.60
CA GLU A 84 -0.75 -7.06 -13.55
C GLU A 84 -2.26 -7.04 -13.42
N VAL A 85 -2.85 -5.89 -13.70
CA VAL A 85 -4.29 -5.72 -13.75
C VAL A 85 -4.78 -6.22 -15.11
N ASP A 86 -5.79 -7.08 -15.11
CA ASP A 86 -6.33 -7.66 -16.36
C ASP A 86 -7.03 -6.60 -17.22
N SER A 87 -6.65 -6.52 -18.48
CA SER A 87 -7.13 -5.50 -19.41
C SER A 87 -8.59 -5.67 -19.80
N ALA A 88 -9.13 -6.88 -19.78
CA ALA A 88 -10.56 -7.11 -20.07
C ALA A 88 -11.41 -6.64 -18.89
N CYS A 89 -10.96 -6.90 -17.65
CA CYS A 89 -11.60 -6.42 -16.44
C CYS A 89 -11.55 -4.88 -16.35
N VAL A 90 -10.42 -4.26 -16.77
CA VAL A 90 -10.31 -2.79 -16.88
C VAL A 90 -11.34 -2.22 -17.85
N ARG A 91 -11.50 -2.83 -19.05
CA ARG A 91 -12.52 -2.38 -20.00
C ARG A 91 -13.93 -2.51 -19.43
N ARG A 92 -14.20 -3.57 -18.66
CA ARG A 92 -15.47 -3.72 -17.97
C ARG A 92 -15.70 -2.60 -16.93
N ALA A 93 -14.67 -2.24 -16.16
CA ALA A 93 -14.75 -1.11 -15.24
C ALA A 93 -15.05 0.21 -15.98
N MET A 94 -14.42 0.45 -17.14
CA MET A 94 -14.70 1.61 -17.98
C MET A 94 -16.15 1.64 -18.48
N GLU A 95 -16.74 0.49 -18.88
CA GLU A 95 -18.15 0.42 -19.26
C GLU A 95 -19.07 0.83 -18.11
N VAL A 96 -18.80 0.37 -16.89
CA VAL A 96 -19.57 0.76 -15.70
C VAL A 96 -19.43 2.25 -15.45
N LEU A 97 -18.21 2.78 -15.45
CA LEU A 97 -17.92 4.19 -15.18
C LEU A 97 -18.46 5.13 -16.27
N SER A 98 -18.66 4.65 -17.51
CA SER A 98 -19.21 5.47 -18.60
C SER A 98 -20.60 6.03 -18.30
N ASN A 99 -21.33 5.40 -17.38
CA ASN A 99 -22.66 5.84 -16.92
C ASN A 99 -22.62 6.65 -15.63
N VAL A 100 -21.41 6.96 -15.09
CA VAL A 100 -21.22 7.65 -13.82
C VAL A 100 -20.48 8.97 -14.08
N ALA A 101 -21.18 10.09 -13.96
CA ALA A 101 -20.60 11.40 -14.22
C ALA A 101 -19.44 11.73 -13.28
N SER A 102 -18.45 12.49 -13.76
CA SER A 102 -17.32 12.99 -12.99
C SER A 102 -16.49 11.89 -12.32
N THR A 103 -16.33 10.79 -13.05
CA THR A 103 -15.42 9.68 -12.72
C THR A 103 -14.48 9.42 -13.88
N GLY A 104 -13.41 8.71 -13.61
CA GLY A 104 -12.51 8.26 -14.65
C GLY A 104 -11.48 7.27 -14.13
N LEU A 105 -10.64 6.83 -15.04
CA LEU A 105 -9.70 5.74 -14.82
C LEU A 105 -8.31 6.10 -15.33
N LEU A 106 -7.33 5.86 -14.46
CA LEU A 106 -5.91 5.92 -14.77
C LEU A 106 -5.34 4.52 -14.84
N LEU A 107 -4.51 4.28 -15.84
CA LEU A 107 -3.66 3.10 -15.94
C LEU A 107 -2.19 3.51 -15.84
N PHE A 108 -1.36 2.58 -15.41
CA PHE A 108 0.07 2.80 -15.33
C PHE A 108 0.82 1.69 -16.06
N GLU A 109 1.67 2.10 -16.99
CA GLU A 109 2.73 1.28 -17.57
C GLU A 109 4.04 1.75 -16.93
N GLY A 110 4.62 0.92 -16.05
CA GLY A 110 5.69 1.41 -15.17
C GLY A 110 5.16 2.53 -14.26
N GLU A 111 5.81 3.69 -14.30
CA GLU A 111 5.45 4.85 -13.45
C GLU A 111 4.61 5.91 -14.19
N THR A 112 4.41 5.77 -15.49
CA THR A 112 3.68 6.76 -16.30
C THR A 112 2.19 6.59 -16.13
N PRO A 113 1.46 7.62 -15.63
CA PRO A 113 0.01 7.61 -15.56
C PRO A 113 -0.60 7.91 -16.93
N TYR A 114 -1.50 7.05 -17.38
CA TYR A 114 -2.30 7.24 -18.59
C TYR A 114 -3.76 7.47 -18.21
N LEU A 115 -4.32 8.61 -18.61
CA LEU A 115 -5.74 8.89 -18.48
C LEU A 115 -6.46 8.20 -19.64
N VAL A 116 -7.18 7.12 -19.36
CA VAL A 116 -7.89 6.32 -20.36
C VAL A 116 -9.40 6.57 -20.35
N GLN A 117 -9.93 7.21 -19.30
CA GLN A 117 -11.32 7.60 -19.19
C GLN A 117 -11.50 8.76 -18.22
N GLY A 118 -12.52 9.60 -18.47
CA GLY A 118 -12.81 10.81 -17.69
C GLY A 118 -12.13 12.03 -18.27
N THR A 119 -12.07 13.11 -17.49
CA THR A 119 -11.46 14.37 -17.92
C THR A 119 -10.23 14.70 -17.05
N ARG A 120 -9.26 15.37 -17.68
CA ARG A 120 -8.10 15.90 -16.94
C ARG A 120 -8.51 16.90 -15.86
N ASP A 121 -9.55 17.70 -16.11
CA ASP A 121 -10.05 18.69 -15.14
C ASP A 121 -10.60 18.00 -13.87
N ASP A 122 -11.37 16.94 -14.01
CA ASP A 122 -11.84 16.15 -12.86
C ASP A 122 -10.68 15.47 -12.14
N LEU A 123 -9.70 14.94 -12.90
CA LEU A 123 -8.51 14.32 -12.31
C LEU A 123 -7.66 15.33 -11.55
N LEU A 124 -7.47 16.56 -12.06
CA LEU A 124 -6.75 17.63 -11.36
C LEU A 124 -7.40 17.99 -10.02
N VAL A 125 -8.74 17.93 -9.93
CA VAL A 125 -9.45 18.14 -8.66
C VAL A 125 -9.23 16.99 -7.70
N CYS A 126 -9.33 15.74 -8.18
CA CYS A 126 -9.22 14.54 -7.34
C CYS A 126 -7.75 14.24 -6.96
N PHE A 127 -6.83 14.39 -7.91
CA PHE A 127 -5.44 14.02 -7.74
C PHE A 127 -4.52 14.92 -8.58
N PRO A 128 -4.19 16.14 -8.10
CA PRO A 128 -3.46 17.15 -8.86
C PRO A 128 -2.17 16.64 -9.51
N ARG A 129 -1.35 15.90 -8.74
CA ARG A 129 -0.08 15.35 -9.24
C ARG A 129 -0.25 14.48 -10.49
N TYR A 130 -1.27 13.62 -10.51
CA TYR A 130 -1.53 12.77 -11.68
C TYR A 130 -2.15 13.56 -12.82
N GLY A 131 -3.03 14.53 -12.52
CA GLY A 131 -3.60 15.43 -13.54
C GLY A 131 -2.53 16.26 -14.28
N GLU A 132 -1.49 16.70 -13.56
CA GLU A 132 -0.35 17.45 -14.14
C GLU A 132 0.54 16.59 -15.03
N THR A 133 0.69 15.30 -14.69
CA THR A 133 1.71 14.42 -15.32
C THR A 133 1.12 13.36 -16.25
N CYS A 134 -0.20 13.14 -16.24
CA CYS A 134 -0.81 12.09 -17.05
C CYS A 134 -0.70 12.36 -18.57
N VAL A 135 -0.60 11.28 -19.30
CA VAL A 135 -0.75 11.25 -20.76
C VAL A 135 -2.16 10.75 -21.08
N GLU A 136 -2.88 11.48 -21.92
CA GLU A 136 -4.21 11.04 -22.39
C GLU A 136 -4.05 9.92 -23.43
N ARG A 137 -4.90 8.90 -23.33
CA ARG A 137 -4.84 7.72 -24.20
C ARG A 137 -6.24 7.14 -24.39
N ASP A 138 -6.57 6.79 -25.62
CA ASP A 138 -7.90 6.26 -25.98
C ASP A 138 -7.98 4.73 -25.88
N ASP A 139 -6.85 4.03 -25.74
CA ASP A 139 -6.80 2.57 -25.71
C ASP A 139 -6.35 2.00 -24.36
N VAL A 140 -6.81 0.79 -24.08
CA VAL A 140 -6.33 -0.01 -22.95
C VAL A 140 -5.34 -1.03 -23.49
N PRO A 141 -4.09 -1.07 -23.00
CA PRO A 141 -3.09 -2.04 -23.44
C PRO A 141 -3.56 -3.46 -23.15
N SER A 142 -3.09 -4.43 -23.93
CA SER A 142 -3.46 -5.84 -23.75
C SER A 142 -2.76 -6.52 -22.57
N ALA A 143 -1.65 -5.94 -22.09
CA ALA A 143 -0.84 -6.42 -20.97
C ALA A 143 0.03 -5.26 -20.44
N GLY A 144 0.75 -5.48 -19.34
CA GLY A 144 1.70 -4.52 -18.78
C GLY A 144 1.06 -3.44 -17.89
N ILE A 145 -0.21 -3.58 -17.51
CA ILE A 145 -0.87 -2.65 -16.59
C ILE A 145 -0.39 -2.98 -15.16
N THR A 146 0.56 -2.20 -14.68
CA THR A 146 1.21 -2.45 -13.37
C THR A 146 0.43 -1.88 -12.19
N LYS A 147 -0.46 -0.92 -12.45
CA LYS A 147 -1.34 -0.28 -11.48
C LYS A 147 -2.52 0.35 -12.21
N ALA A 148 -3.65 0.44 -11.55
CA ALA A 148 -4.78 1.24 -12.00
C ALA A 148 -5.42 1.99 -10.82
N ASN A 149 -6.05 3.12 -11.11
CA ASN A 149 -6.77 3.91 -10.13
C ASN A 149 -8.05 4.47 -10.75
N VAL A 150 -9.12 4.48 -9.97
CA VAL A 150 -10.35 5.22 -10.29
C VAL A 150 -10.34 6.53 -9.52
N PHE A 151 -10.61 7.63 -10.20
CA PHE A 151 -10.89 8.91 -9.56
C PHE A 151 -12.38 9.22 -9.62
N ILE A 152 -12.91 9.81 -8.54
CA ILE A 152 -14.34 9.98 -8.32
C ILE A 152 -14.52 11.36 -7.70
N ARG A 153 -14.95 12.35 -8.48
CA ARG A 153 -15.19 13.68 -7.93
C ARG A 153 -16.37 13.66 -6.97
N GLY A 154 -16.17 14.10 -5.73
CA GLY A 154 -17.20 14.12 -4.68
C GLY A 154 -16.62 13.91 -3.29
N ASP A 155 -17.44 13.51 -2.36
CA ASP A 155 -17.09 13.21 -0.99
C ASP A 155 -16.80 11.70 -0.77
N LEU A 156 -16.54 11.33 0.46
CA LEU A 156 -16.23 9.94 0.84
C LEU A 156 -17.44 9.02 0.65
N GLU A 157 -18.68 9.52 0.90
CA GLU A 157 -19.89 8.72 0.75
C GLU A 157 -20.10 8.32 -0.72
N ARG A 158 -20.01 9.31 -1.63
CA ARG A 158 -20.05 9.06 -3.07
C ARG A 158 -18.93 8.10 -3.54
N THR A 159 -17.73 8.24 -2.98
CA THR A 159 -16.64 7.34 -3.31
C THR A 159 -16.98 5.89 -2.92
N ARG A 160 -17.52 5.68 -1.71
CA ARG A 160 -17.97 4.36 -1.25
C ARG A 160 -19.08 3.76 -2.11
N GLU A 161 -20.07 4.57 -2.51
CA GLU A 161 -21.16 4.11 -3.39
C GLU A 161 -20.65 3.62 -4.73
N ILE A 162 -19.75 4.36 -5.37
CA ILE A 162 -19.21 4.01 -6.69
C ILE A 162 -18.26 2.82 -6.59
N VAL A 163 -17.44 2.73 -5.56
CA VAL A 163 -16.59 1.57 -5.31
C VAL A 163 -17.44 0.32 -5.05
N ALA A 164 -18.52 0.41 -4.28
CA ALA A 164 -19.45 -0.69 -4.09
C ALA A 164 -20.13 -1.13 -5.40
N LEU A 165 -20.45 -0.18 -6.29
CA LEU A 165 -20.96 -0.47 -7.63
C LEU A 165 -19.92 -1.24 -8.45
N LEU A 166 -18.66 -0.76 -8.50
CA LEU A 166 -17.58 -1.41 -9.24
C LEU A 166 -17.31 -2.82 -8.73
N ASN A 167 -17.20 -3.03 -7.42
CA ASN A 167 -17.01 -4.35 -6.82
C ASN A 167 -18.16 -5.32 -7.08
N ARG A 168 -19.36 -4.83 -7.36
CA ARG A 168 -20.52 -5.67 -7.72
C ARG A 168 -20.56 -6.00 -9.21
N GLU A 169 -20.15 -5.08 -10.08
CA GLU A 169 -20.36 -5.19 -11.55
C GLU A 169 -19.11 -5.64 -12.30
N VAL A 170 -17.95 -5.67 -11.65
CA VAL A 170 -16.66 -5.98 -12.29
C VAL A 170 -16.01 -7.16 -11.57
N ASP A 171 -16.17 -8.35 -12.14
CA ASP A 171 -15.44 -9.52 -11.66
C ASP A 171 -13.95 -9.45 -12.02
N GLY A 172 -13.11 -10.04 -11.19
CA GLY A 172 -11.66 -10.15 -11.41
C GLY A 172 -10.84 -8.95 -10.95
N LEU A 173 -11.49 -7.89 -10.45
CA LEU A 173 -10.83 -6.74 -9.82
C LEU A 173 -11.45 -6.45 -8.45
N ASP A 174 -10.62 -5.97 -7.54
CA ASP A 174 -11.01 -5.38 -6.26
C ASP A 174 -10.74 -3.87 -6.28
N PHE A 175 -11.69 -3.12 -5.76
CA PHE A 175 -11.62 -1.67 -5.63
C PHE A 175 -11.71 -1.32 -4.15
N ASP A 176 -10.73 -0.57 -3.63
CA ASP A 176 -10.72 -0.10 -2.24
C ASP A 176 -11.13 1.38 -2.12
N VAL A 177 -11.26 1.84 -0.89
CA VAL A 177 -11.51 3.25 -0.56
C VAL A 177 -10.44 3.74 0.41
N PRO A 178 -9.23 4.08 -0.06
CA PRO A 178 -8.18 4.59 0.82
C PRO A 178 -8.48 6.01 1.32
N GLN A 179 -9.21 6.79 0.52
CA GLN A 179 -9.61 8.16 0.85
C GLN A 179 -10.77 8.60 -0.05
N ALA A 180 -11.37 9.76 0.23
CA ALA A 180 -12.34 10.38 -0.67
C ALA A 180 -11.73 10.62 -2.06
N GLN A 181 -12.55 10.51 -3.10
CA GLN A 181 -12.23 10.81 -4.49
C GLN A 181 -11.27 9.84 -5.17
N PHE A 182 -10.88 8.75 -4.52
CA PHE A 182 -9.84 7.86 -5.01
C PHE A 182 -10.10 6.40 -4.66
N SER A 183 -9.82 5.50 -5.61
CA SER A 183 -9.82 4.05 -5.40
C SER A 183 -8.59 3.44 -6.06
N ASN A 184 -7.91 2.54 -5.36
CA ASN A 184 -6.97 1.64 -5.99
C ASN A 184 -7.74 0.51 -6.69
N VAL A 185 -7.15 0.00 -7.76
CA VAL A 185 -7.67 -1.15 -8.51
C VAL A 185 -6.63 -2.25 -8.44
N MET A 186 -6.99 -3.37 -7.86
CA MET A 186 -6.14 -4.54 -7.70
C MET A 186 -6.77 -5.76 -8.38
N PRO A 187 -5.98 -6.75 -8.80
CA PRO A 187 -6.52 -8.05 -9.16
C PRO A 187 -7.32 -8.64 -7.97
N ALA A 188 -8.46 -9.26 -8.25
CA ALA A 188 -9.35 -9.79 -7.21
C ALA A 188 -8.62 -10.73 -6.24
N GLY A 189 -8.83 -10.52 -4.94
CA GLY A 189 -8.17 -11.26 -3.86
C GLY A 189 -6.67 -10.96 -3.71
N TRP A 190 -6.14 -9.96 -4.42
CA TRP A 190 -4.74 -9.61 -4.35
C TRP A 190 -4.53 -8.21 -3.75
N ASN A 191 -3.87 -8.15 -2.61
CA ASN A 191 -3.67 -6.97 -1.79
C ASN A 191 -2.36 -7.09 -0.98
N LYS A 192 -2.08 -6.16 -0.06
CA LYS A 192 -0.90 -6.23 0.82
C LYS A 192 -0.84 -7.55 1.61
N GLY A 193 -1.98 -8.08 2.08
CA GLY A 193 -2.04 -9.33 2.82
C GLY A 193 -1.70 -10.55 1.97
N ALA A 194 -2.25 -10.64 0.76
CA ALA A 194 -1.94 -11.72 -0.18
C ALA A 194 -0.46 -11.69 -0.59
N ALA A 195 0.10 -10.50 -0.82
CA ALA A 195 1.51 -10.31 -1.11
C ALA A 195 2.40 -10.72 0.08
N LEU A 196 1.99 -10.38 1.32
CA LEU A 196 2.68 -10.81 2.53
C LEU A 196 2.61 -12.33 2.71
N ALA A 197 1.45 -12.96 2.50
CA ALA A 197 1.32 -14.41 2.58
C ALA A 197 2.26 -15.13 1.59
N TRP A 198 2.31 -14.63 0.36
CA TRP A 198 3.25 -15.12 -0.65
C TRP A 198 4.71 -14.92 -0.20
N LEU A 199 5.06 -13.75 0.35
CA LEU A 199 6.41 -13.44 0.82
C LEU A 199 6.84 -14.37 1.97
N LEU A 200 5.96 -14.60 2.95
CA LEU A 200 6.21 -15.52 4.06
C LEU A 200 6.49 -16.95 3.56
N GLU A 201 5.71 -17.42 2.58
CA GLU A 201 5.89 -18.72 1.95
C GLU A 201 7.25 -18.82 1.26
N GLN A 202 7.64 -17.81 0.45
CA GLN A 202 8.93 -17.80 -0.25
C GLN A 202 10.13 -17.81 0.70
N LEU A 203 9.99 -17.17 1.86
CA LEU A 203 11.05 -17.06 2.87
C LEU A 203 11.04 -18.20 3.89
N GLY A 204 9.98 -19.03 3.93
CA GLY A 204 9.80 -20.06 4.95
C GLY A 204 9.67 -19.46 6.36
N ILE A 205 9.03 -18.27 6.47
CA ILE A 205 8.80 -17.55 7.73
C ILE A 205 7.38 -17.84 8.23
N GLY A 206 7.26 -18.22 9.50
CA GLY A 206 5.96 -18.44 10.15
C GLY A 206 5.20 -17.13 10.38
N ARG A 207 3.87 -17.23 10.45
CA ARG A 207 2.99 -16.07 10.74
C ARG A 207 3.26 -15.47 12.13
N ASP A 208 3.77 -16.25 13.05
CA ASP A 208 4.19 -15.88 14.41
C ASP A 208 5.61 -15.31 14.48
N GLU A 209 6.36 -15.35 13.37
CA GLU A 209 7.71 -14.79 13.25
C GLU A 209 7.73 -13.44 12.50
N ALA A 210 6.56 -12.95 12.06
CA ALA A 210 6.41 -11.69 11.36
C ALA A 210 5.62 -10.66 12.20
N VAL A 211 6.07 -9.40 12.17
CA VAL A 211 5.39 -8.25 12.77
C VAL A 211 5.04 -7.26 11.67
N VAL A 212 3.81 -6.77 11.66
CA VAL A 212 3.38 -5.76 10.69
C VAL A 212 2.77 -4.55 11.39
N PHE A 213 3.05 -3.36 10.84
CA PHE A 213 2.54 -2.07 11.31
C PHE A 213 1.69 -1.42 10.23
N GLY A 214 0.60 -0.76 10.64
CA GLY A 214 -0.28 -0.04 9.73
C GLY A 214 -1.26 0.88 10.45
N ASP A 215 -2.07 1.61 9.68
CA ASP A 215 -3.01 2.60 10.20
C ASP A 215 -4.34 2.67 9.43
N ALA A 216 -4.48 2.03 8.27
CA ALA A 216 -5.61 2.25 7.37
C ALA A 216 -6.26 0.96 6.84
N GLY A 217 -7.33 1.12 6.06
CA GLY A 217 -8.13 0.01 5.54
C GLY A 217 -7.36 -0.95 4.63
N ASN A 218 -6.34 -0.47 3.90
CA ASN A 218 -5.50 -1.31 3.05
C ASN A 218 -4.48 -2.18 3.82
N ASP A 219 -4.44 -2.07 5.16
CA ASP A 219 -3.60 -2.90 6.04
C ASP A 219 -4.37 -4.06 6.67
N LEU A 220 -5.70 -4.08 6.58
CA LEU A 220 -6.55 -5.07 7.26
C LEU A 220 -6.20 -6.51 6.89
N GLU A 221 -6.00 -6.79 5.60
CA GLU A 221 -5.62 -8.10 5.11
C GLU A 221 -4.19 -8.46 5.55
N MET A 222 -3.29 -7.48 5.61
CA MET A 222 -1.94 -7.68 6.15
C MET A 222 -2.01 -8.03 7.66
N PHE A 223 -2.87 -7.34 8.42
CA PHE A 223 -3.11 -7.64 9.84
C PHE A 223 -3.65 -9.05 10.06
N SER A 224 -4.57 -9.50 9.20
CA SER A 224 -5.14 -10.86 9.29
C SER A 224 -4.16 -11.97 8.88
N THR A 225 -3.13 -11.62 8.14
CA THR A 225 -2.14 -12.57 7.59
C THR A 225 -1.13 -13.03 8.64
N VAL A 226 -0.82 -12.23 9.66
CA VAL A 226 0.16 -12.53 10.70
C VAL A 226 -0.45 -12.64 12.09
N GLU A 227 0.32 -13.15 13.05
CA GLU A 227 -0.12 -13.14 14.45
C GLU A 227 0.18 -11.82 15.18
N HIS A 228 1.11 -11.03 14.67
CA HIS A 228 1.59 -9.82 15.32
C HIS A 228 1.33 -8.59 14.45
N SER A 229 0.06 -8.20 14.36
CA SER A 229 -0.38 -6.96 13.74
C SER A 229 -0.45 -5.83 14.76
N VAL A 230 0.05 -4.65 14.39
CA VAL A 230 0.22 -3.50 15.26
C VAL A 230 -0.36 -2.25 14.61
N ALA A 231 -1.32 -1.61 15.28
CA ALA A 231 -1.85 -0.31 14.85
C ALA A 231 -1.20 0.83 15.63
N VAL A 232 -0.88 1.93 14.93
CA VAL A 232 -0.43 3.17 15.57
C VAL A 232 -1.61 3.93 16.18
N ALA A 233 -1.35 4.86 17.11
CA ALA A 233 -2.41 5.59 17.82
C ALA A 233 -3.32 6.42 16.89
N GLY A 234 -2.80 6.89 15.74
CA GLY A 234 -3.55 7.62 14.72
C GLY A 234 -4.35 6.76 13.74
N ALA A 235 -4.33 5.44 13.89
CA ALA A 235 -4.98 4.52 12.96
C ALA A 235 -6.51 4.72 12.89
N LEU A 236 -7.07 4.48 11.69
CA LEU A 236 -8.51 4.46 11.49
C LEU A 236 -9.18 3.40 12.40
N PRO A 237 -10.45 3.62 12.80
CA PRO A 237 -11.13 2.71 13.73
C PRO A 237 -11.09 1.23 13.30
N GLU A 238 -11.32 0.96 12.02
CA GLU A 238 -11.28 -0.40 11.46
C GLU A 238 -9.90 -1.05 11.55
N ALA A 239 -8.83 -0.29 11.30
CA ALA A 239 -7.46 -0.79 11.41
C ALA A 239 -7.08 -1.02 12.87
N ARG A 240 -7.46 -0.10 13.76
CA ARG A 240 -7.26 -0.24 15.19
C ARG A 240 -7.98 -1.47 15.75
N ASP A 241 -9.24 -1.68 15.36
CA ASP A 241 -10.05 -2.80 15.88
C ASP A 241 -9.58 -4.16 15.31
N ALA A 242 -8.96 -4.19 14.13
CA ALA A 242 -8.40 -5.40 13.53
C ALA A 242 -7.00 -5.77 14.04
N ALA A 243 -6.23 -4.79 14.52
CA ALA A 243 -4.88 -5.03 15.00
C ALA A 243 -4.87 -5.72 16.36
N ARG A 244 -3.94 -6.67 16.53
CA ARG A 244 -3.75 -7.36 17.83
C ARG A 244 -3.10 -6.47 18.88
N TRP A 245 -2.21 -5.56 18.46
CA TRP A 245 -1.43 -4.70 19.35
C TRP A 245 -1.58 -3.23 18.96
N HIS A 246 -1.36 -2.36 19.95
CA HIS A 246 -1.46 -0.93 19.76
C HIS A 246 -0.22 -0.24 20.34
N ILE A 247 0.29 0.76 19.63
CA ILE A 247 1.45 1.55 20.06
C ILE A 247 1.14 3.05 19.99
N GLY A 248 2.11 3.88 20.37
CA GLY A 248 2.02 5.34 20.32
C GLY A 248 1.85 5.90 18.91
N ALA A 249 1.89 7.23 18.81
CA ALA A 249 1.68 7.94 17.58
C ALA A 249 2.92 7.93 16.66
N VAL A 250 2.68 8.14 15.36
CA VAL A 250 3.75 8.27 14.36
C VAL A 250 4.67 9.47 14.66
N GLU A 251 4.11 10.55 15.22
CA GLU A 251 4.84 11.76 15.61
C GLU A 251 5.86 11.52 16.74
N ASP A 252 5.65 10.47 17.54
CA ASP A 252 6.51 10.08 18.67
C ASP A 252 7.53 8.99 18.30
N ASP A 253 7.69 8.67 17.02
CA ASP A 253 8.55 7.56 16.55
C ASP A 253 8.21 6.21 17.20
N ALA A 254 6.92 5.93 17.41
CA ALA A 254 6.50 4.72 18.12
C ALA A 254 6.86 3.43 17.36
N VAL A 255 6.78 3.42 16.03
CA VAL A 255 7.20 2.27 15.20
C VAL A 255 8.72 2.10 15.23
N PRO A 256 9.56 3.13 15.00
CA PRO A 256 11.00 3.03 15.22
C PRO A 256 11.38 2.45 16.58
N ALA A 257 10.77 2.92 17.66
CA ALA A 257 11.04 2.41 19.01
C ALA A 257 10.68 0.91 19.16
N ALA A 258 9.58 0.47 18.55
CA ALA A 258 9.20 -0.94 18.54
C ALA A 258 10.17 -1.79 17.72
N ILE A 259 10.66 -1.30 16.57
CA ILE A 259 11.66 -1.99 15.73
C ILE A 259 12.98 -2.11 16.48
N GLU A 260 13.45 -1.04 17.15
CA GLU A 260 14.67 -1.07 18.00
C GLU A 260 14.58 -2.15 19.08
N ALA A 261 13.43 -2.26 19.77
CA ALA A 261 13.23 -3.28 20.79
C ALA A 261 13.25 -4.70 20.20
N LEU A 262 12.55 -4.92 19.08
CA LEU A 262 12.55 -6.21 18.38
C LEU A 262 13.96 -6.59 17.91
N ALA A 263 14.74 -5.64 17.41
CA ALA A 263 16.15 -5.84 17.02
C ALA A 263 17.03 -6.22 18.22
N ALA A 264 16.74 -5.69 19.40
CA ALA A 264 17.42 -6.07 20.65
C ALA A 264 16.95 -7.44 21.22
N GLY A 265 15.94 -8.06 20.62
CA GLY A 265 15.34 -9.32 21.08
C GLY A 265 14.29 -9.15 22.18
N ASP A 266 13.86 -7.92 22.42
CA ASP A 266 12.82 -7.56 23.38
C ASP A 266 11.43 -7.55 22.71
N TRP A 267 10.38 -7.93 23.46
CA TRP A 267 9.01 -7.86 22.99
C TRP A 267 8.33 -6.57 23.49
N PRO A 268 8.10 -5.57 22.59
CA PRO A 268 7.66 -4.24 23.03
C PRO A 268 6.15 -4.14 23.27
N PHE A 269 5.35 -5.15 22.91
CA PHE A 269 3.91 -5.05 22.95
C PHE A 269 3.34 -5.60 24.25
N ALA A 270 2.68 -4.73 25.04
CA ALA A 270 1.96 -5.14 26.22
C ALA A 270 0.54 -5.67 25.85
N ARG A 271 0.06 -6.67 26.63
CA ARG A 271 -1.33 -7.10 26.58
C ARG A 271 -2.23 -6.12 27.30
#